data_6ef051538cf5f04b3b397d199fb9c253
#
_entry.id   6ef051538cf5f04b3b397d199fb9c253
#
_cell.length_a   1.000
_cell.length_b   1.000
_cell.length_c   1.000
_cell.angle_alpha   90.00
_cell.angle_beta   90.00
_cell.angle_gamma   90.00
#
_symmetry.space_group_name_H-M   'P 1'
#
loop_
_entity.id
_entity.type
_entity.pdbx_description
1 polymer ?
#
loop_
_entity_poly.entity_id
_entity_poly.type
_entity_poly.pdbx_seq_one_letter_code
_entity_poly.pdbx_strand_id
1 'polypeptide(L)'
;QALQDEIAAHQADVPLFLFYEIRIDKIDYNSDQTEAAVWLAQVDRESGEVAASEPAVAFARKYFDESGQPAWSITLPNQAGWQETLEQAPEELLGAEARDFLTPSTEVLPQAGTVYRGYRLPWTRGVSIRLTGSISHFLGYNSCDEANCRYAYDFANGTMFDLMAAKAGTIERFYDACSNGSETCSNYLVIKDTSTSPTTYQLYLHLANNSIPAKFKSKGAAVQQGEYIGKADDTGYSTGHHLHFHVHTNPYSYWGASVDIRFDEVSVNGGAPRNCYEASEWPEYGTQCQNSYVSQNIPDETPPTGNISIPANRSE
;
A
#
# COMPACT_ATOMS: atom_id res chain seq x y z
N GLN A 1 18.66 14.34 -16.88
CA GLN A 1 18.12 15.39 -17.76
C GLN A 1 16.96 14.85 -18.61
N ALA A 2 17.13 13.74 -19.38
CA ALA A 2 16.06 13.17 -20.22
C ALA A 2 14.75 12.91 -19.45
N LEU A 3 14.83 12.34 -18.23
CA LEU A 3 13.67 12.14 -17.38
C LEU A 3 13.01 13.47 -16.96
N GLN A 4 13.80 14.48 -16.59
CA GLN A 4 13.27 15.79 -16.20
C GLN A 4 12.56 16.48 -17.37
N ASP A 5 13.12 16.35 -18.57
CA ASP A 5 12.53 16.88 -19.80
C ASP A 5 11.21 16.17 -20.13
N GLU A 6 11.15 14.84 -19.95
CA GLU A 6 9.94 14.05 -20.16
C GLU A 6 8.86 14.38 -19.14
N ILE A 7 9.19 14.48 -17.85
CA ILE A 7 8.28 14.93 -16.79
C ILE A 7 7.73 16.32 -17.10
N ALA A 8 8.59 17.26 -17.52
CA ALA A 8 8.17 18.62 -17.87
C ALA A 8 7.22 18.64 -19.07
N ALA A 9 7.47 17.79 -20.08
CA ALA A 9 6.62 17.69 -21.27
C ALA A 9 5.22 17.17 -20.95
N HIS A 10 5.07 16.31 -19.92
CA HIS A 10 3.82 15.68 -19.51
C HIS A 10 3.22 16.25 -18.23
N GLN A 11 3.72 17.37 -17.72
CA GLN A 11 3.24 17.99 -16.48
C GLN A 11 1.75 18.33 -16.50
N ALA A 12 1.19 18.65 -17.66
CA ALA A 12 -0.22 18.96 -17.82
C ALA A 12 -1.10 17.69 -17.85
N ASP A 13 -0.52 16.55 -18.23
CA ASP A 13 -1.24 15.29 -18.41
C ASP A 13 -1.26 14.45 -17.13
N VAL A 14 -0.38 14.78 -16.19
CA VAL A 14 -0.23 14.05 -14.92
C VAL A 14 -0.40 15.03 -13.76
N PRO A 15 -1.62 15.17 -13.20
CA PRO A 15 -1.93 16.12 -12.12
C PRO A 15 -0.99 16.03 -10.93
N LEU A 16 -0.48 14.84 -10.63
CA LEU A 16 0.49 14.60 -9.56
C LEU A 16 1.72 15.53 -9.64
N PHE A 17 2.19 15.85 -10.85
CA PHE A 17 3.34 16.73 -11.05
C PHE A 17 3.09 18.19 -10.67
N LEU A 18 1.83 18.58 -10.51
CA LEU A 18 1.47 19.92 -10.04
C LEU A 18 1.65 20.05 -8.51
N PHE A 19 1.40 18.98 -7.78
CA PHE A 19 1.38 18.97 -6.30
C PHE A 19 2.67 18.46 -5.69
N TYR A 20 3.29 17.48 -6.34
CA TYR A 20 4.53 16.88 -5.86
C TYR A 20 5.70 17.23 -6.78
N GLU A 21 6.87 17.40 -6.19
CA GLU A 21 8.13 17.29 -6.90
C GLU A 21 8.46 15.80 -7.07
N ILE A 22 8.80 15.38 -8.29
CA ILE A 22 9.21 14.00 -8.53
C ILE A 22 10.71 13.91 -8.43
N ARG A 23 11.18 13.07 -7.53
CA ARG A 23 12.59 12.80 -7.30
C ARG A 23 12.95 11.41 -7.78
N ILE A 24 14.12 11.27 -8.40
CA ILE A 24 14.69 9.94 -8.61
C ILE A 24 15.11 9.40 -7.25
N ASP A 25 14.53 8.28 -6.88
CA ASP A 25 14.89 7.54 -5.69
C ASP A 25 16.07 6.61 -5.99
N LYS A 26 15.95 5.80 -7.05
CA LYS A 26 16.95 4.83 -7.47
C LYS A 26 16.92 4.63 -8.99
N ILE A 27 18.02 4.14 -9.55
CA ILE A 27 18.13 3.69 -10.95
C ILE A 27 18.79 2.32 -10.96
N ASP A 28 18.07 1.31 -11.44
CA ASP A 28 18.61 -0.01 -11.70
C ASP A 28 18.84 -0.18 -13.19
N TYR A 29 20.05 -0.61 -13.57
CA TYR A 29 20.44 -0.87 -14.95
C TYR A 29 20.49 -2.36 -15.22
N ASN A 30 20.13 -2.78 -16.44
CA ASN A 30 20.47 -4.13 -16.90
C ASN A 30 22.00 -4.27 -17.07
N SER A 31 22.48 -5.50 -17.21
CA SER A 31 23.91 -5.83 -17.19
C SER A 31 24.73 -5.13 -18.26
N ASP A 32 24.17 -4.79 -19.42
CA ASP A 32 24.84 -4.08 -20.52
C ASP A 32 24.56 -2.56 -20.56
N GLN A 33 23.81 -2.05 -19.57
CA GLN A 33 23.44 -0.65 -19.41
C GLN A 33 22.74 -0.04 -20.64
N THR A 34 21.91 -0.83 -21.28
CA THR A 34 21.07 -0.41 -22.41
C THR A 34 19.64 -0.12 -21.98
N GLU A 35 19.21 -0.64 -20.85
CA GLU A 35 17.91 -0.42 -20.25
C GLU A 35 18.02 -0.10 -18.76
N ALA A 36 17.08 0.66 -18.22
CA ALA A 36 17.02 0.97 -16.81
C ALA A 36 15.58 1.08 -16.31
N ALA A 37 15.34 0.65 -15.07
CA ALA A 37 14.19 1.02 -14.27
C ALA A 37 14.58 2.24 -13.42
N VAL A 38 13.77 3.29 -13.51
CA VAL A 38 13.97 4.54 -12.77
C VAL A 38 12.85 4.66 -11.74
N TRP A 39 13.21 4.52 -10.49
CA TRP A 39 12.31 4.55 -9.34
C TRP A 39 12.10 5.99 -8.90
N LEU A 40 10.85 6.37 -8.71
CA LEU A 40 10.45 7.75 -8.53
C LEU A 40 9.69 7.91 -7.21
N ALA A 41 10.18 8.81 -6.37
CA ALA A 41 9.52 9.22 -5.15
C ALA A 41 8.80 10.56 -5.32
N GLN A 42 7.67 10.68 -4.63
CA GLN A 42 6.89 11.91 -4.54
C GLN A 42 7.39 12.74 -3.36
N VAL A 43 7.69 14.01 -3.59
CA VAL A 43 8.11 14.94 -2.56
C VAL A 43 7.09 16.07 -2.46
N ASP A 44 6.54 16.24 -1.27
CA ASP A 44 5.61 17.32 -0.97
C ASP A 44 6.29 18.67 -1.14
N ARG A 45 5.75 19.55 -1.99
CA ARG A 45 6.37 20.84 -2.33
C ARG A 45 6.39 21.84 -1.16
N GLU A 46 5.48 21.70 -0.21
CA GLU A 46 5.39 22.63 0.93
C GLU A 46 6.37 22.23 2.04
N SER A 47 6.40 20.94 2.38
CA SER A 47 7.27 20.44 3.46
C SER A 47 8.66 20.03 2.98
N GLY A 48 8.83 19.68 1.70
CA GLY A 48 10.06 19.10 1.15
C GLY A 48 10.29 17.65 1.59
N GLU A 49 9.31 17.02 2.24
CA GLU A 49 9.39 15.64 2.72
C GLU A 49 8.86 14.66 1.66
N VAL A 50 9.43 13.46 1.66
CA VAL A 50 8.92 12.36 0.84
C VAL A 50 7.53 11.99 1.35
N ALA A 51 6.54 11.98 0.45
CA ALA A 51 5.25 11.36 0.71
C ALA A 51 5.43 9.85 0.55
N ALA A 52 5.82 9.17 1.63
CA ALA A 52 6.16 7.76 1.62
C ALA A 52 4.97 6.91 1.15
N SER A 53 5.21 6.09 0.14
CA SER A 53 4.26 5.24 -0.59
C SER A 53 5.06 4.25 -1.41
N GLU A 54 4.43 3.43 -2.24
CA GLU A 54 5.14 2.68 -3.27
C GLU A 54 5.71 3.63 -4.34
N PRO A 55 6.94 3.40 -4.81
CA PRO A 55 7.53 4.20 -5.87
C PRO A 55 6.82 4.01 -7.20
N ALA A 56 6.76 5.04 -8.01
CA ALA A 56 6.46 4.91 -9.42
C ALA A 56 7.70 4.43 -10.19
N VAL A 57 7.51 3.72 -11.30
CA VAL A 57 8.61 3.22 -12.13
C VAL A 57 8.49 3.77 -13.54
N ALA A 58 9.49 4.55 -13.96
CA ALA A 58 9.71 4.88 -15.35
C ALA A 58 10.73 3.92 -15.96
N PHE A 59 10.56 3.58 -17.23
CA PHE A 59 11.54 2.79 -17.96
C PHE A 59 12.38 3.69 -18.86
N ALA A 60 13.67 3.40 -18.94
CA ALA A 60 14.60 4.09 -19.80
C ALA A 60 15.29 3.12 -20.74
N ARG A 61 15.35 3.45 -22.04
CA ARG A 61 16.05 2.67 -23.06
C ARG A 61 17.05 3.55 -23.79
N LYS A 62 18.28 3.06 -23.91
CA LYS A 62 19.35 3.73 -24.62
C LYS A 62 19.19 3.59 -26.12
N TYR A 63 19.38 4.69 -26.83
CA TYR A 63 19.43 4.71 -28.30
C TYR A 63 20.55 5.67 -28.77
N PHE A 64 20.83 5.67 -30.06
CA PHE A 64 21.72 6.63 -30.69
C PHE A 64 20.90 7.63 -31.49
N ASP A 65 21.07 8.91 -31.22
CA ASP A 65 20.41 9.99 -31.93
C ASP A 65 20.92 10.15 -33.38
N GLU A 66 20.34 11.08 -34.13
CA GLU A 66 20.72 11.34 -35.52
C GLU A 66 22.19 11.74 -35.69
N SER A 67 22.85 12.24 -34.64
CA SER A 67 24.27 12.58 -34.62
C SER A 67 25.16 11.41 -34.21
N GLY A 68 24.56 10.24 -33.89
CA GLY A 68 25.26 9.06 -33.41
C GLY A 68 25.67 9.14 -31.95
N GLN A 69 25.14 10.12 -31.18
CA GLN A 69 25.39 10.20 -29.74
C GLN A 69 24.40 9.36 -28.95
N PRO A 70 24.86 8.74 -27.84
CA PRO A 70 23.99 8.00 -26.98
C PRO A 70 22.98 8.92 -26.28
N ALA A 71 21.70 8.57 -26.34
CA ALA A 71 20.58 9.22 -25.67
C ALA A 71 19.69 8.21 -24.98
N TRP A 72 18.77 8.68 -24.13
CA TRP A 72 17.81 7.84 -23.42
C TRP A 72 16.38 8.22 -23.78
N SER A 73 15.60 7.25 -24.23
CA SER A 73 14.17 7.34 -24.34
C SER A 73 13.56 6.94 -23.00
N ILE A 74 12.64 7.76 -22.49
CA ILE A 74 11.96 7.52 -21.20
C ILE A 74 10.50 7.19 -21.50
N THR A 75 9.97 6.18 -20.81
CA THR A 75 8.54 5.84 -20.81
C THR A 75 8.04 6.00 -19.39
N LEU A 76 7.22 7.01 -19.15
CA LEU A 76 6.60 7.29 -17.84
C LEU A 76 5.42 6.36 -17.60
N PRO A 77 5.06 6.06 -16.33
CA PRO A 77 3.77 5.47 -16.01
C PRO A 77 2.63 6.23 -16.69
N ASN A 78 1.58 5.53 -17.07
CA ASN A 78 0.41 6.05 -17.81
C ASN A 78 0.67 6.46 -19.29
N GLN A 79 1.89 6.38 -19.78
CA GLN A 79 2.15 6.55 -21.21
C GLN A 79 1.85 5.27 -22.01
N ALA A 80 1.49 5.47 -23.28
CA ALA A 80 1.33 4.36 -24.21
C ALA A 80 2.65 3.55 -24.30
N GLY A 81 2.54 2.22 -24.19
CA GLY A 81 3.69 1.31 -24.23
C GLY A 81 4.35 1.04 -22.88
N TRP A 82 3.97 1.76 -21.79
CA TRP A 82 4.53 1.50 -20.47
C TRP A 82 4.22 0.07 -19.98
N GLN A 83 2.98 -0.37 -20.11
CA GLN A 83 2.57 -1.73 -19.73
C GLN A 83 3.31 -2.80 -20.54
N GLU A 84 3.48 -2.60 -21.85
CA GLU A 84 4.26 -3.51 -22.69
C GLU A 84 5.73 -3.56 -22.26
N THR A 85 6.30 -2.40 -21.89
CA THR A 85 7.68 -2.32 -21.37
C THR A 85 7.81 -3.04 -20.03
N LEU A 86 6.84 -2.90 -19.13
CA LEU A 86 6.78 -3.62 -17.85
C LEU A 86 6.79 -5.15 -18.06
N GLU A 87 5.96 -5.64 -18.98
CA GLU A 87 5.86 -7.07 -19.28
C GLU A 87 7.17 -7.65 -19.86
N GLN A 88 7.89 -6.84 -20.63
CA GLN A 88 9.15 -7.22 -21.28
C GLN A 88 10.40 -6.92 -20.43
N ALA A 89 10.27 -6.16 -19.36
CA ALA A 89 11.40 -5.74 -18.52
C ALA A 89 12.15 -6.98 -17.97
N PRO A 90 13.48 -7.03 -18.04
CA PRO A 90 14.28 -8.08 -17.43
C PRO A 90 14.03 -8.16 -15.91
N GLU A 91 14.11 -9.36 -15.32
CA GLU A 91 13.95 -9.57 -13.87
C GLU A 91 15.01 -8.79 -13.06
N GLU A 92 16.19 -8.56 -13.63
CA GLU A 92 17.28 -7.78 -13.00
C GLU A 92 16.92 -6.29 -12.83
N LEU A 93 15.98 -5.75 -13.62
CA LEU A 93 15.53 -4.36 -13.52
C LEU A 93 14.35 -4.18 -12.55
N LEU A 94 13.54 -5.21 -12.42
CA LEU A 94 12.31 -5.13 -11.66
C LEU A 94 12.13 -6.43 -10.86
N GLY A 95 12.37 -6.36 -9.56
CA GLY A 95 12.20 -7.51 -8.68
C GLY A 95 10.77 -8.06 -8.69
N ALA A 96 10.61 -9.31 -8.25
CA ALA A 96 9.32 -10.01 -8.29
C ALA A 96 8.20 -9.25 -7.58
N GLU A 97 8.48 -8.65 -6.42
CA GLU A 97 7.50 -7.90 -5.64
C GLU A 97 6.97 -6.66 -6.37
N ALA A 98 7.88 -5.84 -6.93
CA ALA A 98 7.49 -4.68 -7.72
C ALA A 98 6.70 -5.08 -8.96
N ARG A 99 7.06 -6.19 -9.59
CA ARG A 99 6.33 -6.74 -10.73
C ARG A 99 4.93 -7.19 -10.32
N ASP A 100 4.78 -7.89 -9.19
CA ASP A 100 3.47 -8.32 -8.68
C ASP A 100 2.57 -7.11 -8.39
N PHE A 101 3.13 -6.04 -7.80
CA PHE A 101 2.40 -4.79 -7.53
C PHE A 101 1.95 -4.10 -8.82
N LEU A 102 2.82 -3.98 -9.81
CA LEU A 102 2.58 -3.23 -11.06
C LEU A 102 1.80 -4.03 -12.11
N THR A 103 1.74 -5.37 -11.99
CA THR A 103 1.03 -6.22 -12.96
C THR A 103 -0.48 -6.20 -12.67
N PRO A 104 -1.33 -5.94 -13.67
CA PRO A 104 -2.77 -5.95 -13.51
C PRO A 104 -3.29 -7.29 -12.95
N SER A 105 -4.22 -7.19 -12.00
CA SER A 105 -4.86 -8.37 -11.41
C SER A 105 -5.77 -9.06 -12.42
N THR A 106 -5.67 -10.39 -12.47
CA THR A 106 -6.63 -11.23 -13.19
C THR A 106 -7.79 -11.70 -12.30
N GLU A 107 -7.82 -11.25 -11.04
CA GLU A 107 -8.87 -11.63 -10.09
C GLU A 107 -10.21 -11.02 -10.46
N VAL A 108 -11.27 -11.78 -10.23
CA VAL A 108 -12.65 -11.28 -10.36
C VAL A 108 -12.89 -10.31 -9.22
N LEU A 109 -13.12 -9.04 -9.55
CA LEU A 109 -13.46 -8.02 -8.57
C LEU A 109 -14.69 -8.47 -7.74
N PRO A 110 -14.68 -8.23 -6.42
CA PRO A 110 -15.87 -8.39 -5.60
C PRO A 110 -17.03 -7.58 -6.18
N GLN A 111 -18.26 -8.06 -5.96
CA GLN A 111 -19.46 -7.40 -6.50
C GLN A 111 -19.44 -5.90 -6.18
N ALA A 112 -19.49 -5.07 -7.19
CA ALA A 112 -19.51 -3.61 -7.04
C ALA A 112 -20.62 -3.18 -6.07
N GLY A 113 -20.26 -2.31 -5.10
CA GLY A 113 -21.20 -1.76 -4.11
C GLY A 113 -21.24 -2.49 -2.77
N THR A 114 -20.49 -3.59 -2.58
CA THR A 114 -20.34 -4.16 -1.24
C THR A 114 -19.37 -3.35 -0.41
N VAL A 115 -19.84 -2.80 0.71
CA VAL A 115 -19.03 -2.00 1.65
C VAL A 115 -18.86 -2.77 2.95
N TYR A 116 -17.60 -3.00 3.34
CA TYR A 116 -17.24 -3.68 4.58
C TYR A 116 -16.98 -2.67 5.70
N ARG A 117 -17.50 -2.90 6.91
CA ARG A 117 -17.45 -1.96 8.03
C ARG A 117 -16.88 -2.62 9.30
N GLY A 118 -16.72 -1.81 10.35
CA GLY A 118 -16.18 -2.26 11.63
C GLY A 118 -14.65 -2.22 11.65
N TYR A 119 -14.01 -1.54 10.70
CA TYR A 119 -12.57 -1.30 10.72
C TYR A 119 -12.26 -0.04 11.51
N ARG A 120 -11.14 -0.03 12.21
CA ARG A 120 -10.55 1.16 12.82
C ARG A 120 -9.19 1.44 12.20
N LEU A 121 -8.76 2.69 12.28
CA LEU A 121 -7.44 3.10 11.79
C LEU A 121 -6.36 2.26 12.47
N PRO A 122 -5.43 1.66 11.71
CA PRO A 122 -4.57 0.58 12.18
C PRO A 122 -3.34 1.06 12.97
N TRP A 123 -3.51 2.03 13.86
CA TRP A 123 -2.43 2.49 14.76
C TRP A 123 -2.96 2.94 16.13
N THR A 124 -2.03 3.27 17.02
CA THR A 124 -2.31 3.62 18.42
C THR A 124 -3.29 4.79 18.54
N ARG A 125 -4.26 4.63 19.44
CA ARG A 125 -5.24 5.68 19.78
C ARG A 125 -4.58 7.01 20.10
N GLY A 126 -5.16 8.09 19.57
CA GLY A 126 -4.73 9.46 19.77
C GLY A 126 -3.55 9.89 18.92
N VAL A 127 -2.92 8.97 18.21
CA VAL A 127 -1.85 9.29 17.25
C VAL A 127 -2.47 9.77 15.95
N SER A 128 -1.93 10.85 15.37
CA SER A 128 -2.29 11.39 14.09
C SER A 128 -1.29 10.94 13.03
N ILE A 129 -1.76 10.27 11.98
CA ILE A 129 -0.93 9.81 10.86
C ILE A 129 -1.45 10.44 9.57
N ARG A 130 -0.54 10.85 8.69
CA ARG A 130 -0.84 11.43 7.37
C ARG A 130 -1.25 10.31 6.41
N LEU A 131 -2.27 10.55 5.59
CA LEU A 131 -2.61 9.74 4.42
C LEU A 131 -1.76 10.24 3.25
N THR A 132 -0.86 9.40 2.76
CA THR A 132 0.04 9.71 1.65
C THR A 132 -0.47 9.18 0.31
N GLY A 133 -1.26 8.10 0.33
CA GLY A 133 -1.88 7.53 -0.86
C GLY A 133 -3.24 6.88 -0.56
N SER A 134 -4.17 6.98 -1.50
CA SER A 134 -5.39 6.19 -1.58
C SER A 134 -5.73 5.93 -3.06
N ILE A 135 -6.64 6.63 -3.68
CA ILE A 135 -6.93 6.45 -5.12
C ILE A 135 -5.77 6.88 -6.03
N SER A 136 -4.82 7.65 -5.53
CA SER A 136 -3.60 7.98 -6.27
C SER A 136 -2.75 6.75 -6.61
N HIS A 137 -2.91 5.63 -5.92
CA HIS A 137 -2.27 4.37 -6.28
C HIS A 137 -2.57 3.94 -7.71
N PHE A 138 -3.80 4.10 -8.18
CA PHE A 138 -4.20 3.67 -9.52
C PHE A 138 -4.52 4.82 -10.49
N LEU A 139 -4.90 6.00 -9.99
CA LEU A 139 -5.16 7.19 -10.81
C LEU A 139 -3.95 8.10 -10.91
N GLY A 140 -3.02 7.97 -9.98
CA GLY A 140 -1.80 8.75 -9.92
C GLY A 140 -0.67 8.16 -10.75
N TYR A 141 0.53 8.27 -10.22
CA TYR A 141 1.76 7.93 -10.91
C TYR A 141 2.31 6.55 -10.54
N ASN A 142 1.80 5.94 -9.47
CA ASN A 142 2.31 4.66 -8.96
C ASN A 142 1.98 3.47 -9.87
N SER A 143 0.98 3.63 -10.76
CA SER A 143 0.60 2.64 -11.78
C SER A 143 0.14 1.29 -11.24
N CYS A 144 -0.33 1.24 -9.99
CA CYS A 144 -1.01 0.07 -9.50
C CYS A 144 -2.34 -0.13 -10.22
N ASP A 145 -2.70 -1.37 -10.47
CA ASP A 145 -3.98 -1.71 -11.08
C ASP A 145 -5.17 -1.31 -10.20
N GLU A 146 -6.23 -0.79 -10.83
CA GLU A 146 -7.44 -0.36 -10.13
C GLU A 146 -8.03 -1.46 -9.25
N ALA A 147 -8.03 -2.70 -9.70
CA ALA A 147 -8.57 -3.82 -8.96
C ALA A 147 -7.83 -4.04 -7.63
N ASN A 148 -6.50 -3.95 -7.67
CA ASN A 148 -5.67 -4.15 -6.49
C ASN A 148 -5.70 -2.95 -5.54
N CYS A 149 -5.68 -1.72 -6.06
CA CYS A 149 -5.35 -0.54 -5.27
C CYS A 149 -6.47 0.49 -5.08
N ARG A 150 -7.65 0.30 -5.68
CA ARG A 150 -8.77 1.26 -5.55
C ARG A 150 -9.12 1.57 -4.09
N TYR A 151 -9.00 0.60 -3.21
CA TYR A 151 -9.32 0.72 -1.78
C TYR A 151 -8.10 0.42 -0.90
N ALA A 152 -6.91 0.67 -1.41
CA ALA A 152 -5.67 0.65 -0.66
C ALA A 152 -5.36 2.03 -0.07
N TYR A 153 -4.65 2.04 1.05
CA TYR A 153 -4.32 3.25 1.79
C TYR A 153 -2.88 3.20 2.28
N ASP A 154 -2.13 4.27 2.03
CA ASP A 154 -0.81 4.49 2.59
C ASP A 154 -0.85 5.54 3.69
N PHE A 155 -0.33 5.17 4.84
CA PHE A 155 -0.26 6.03 6.01
C PHE A 155 1.19 6.19 6.48
N ALA A 156 1.68 7.43 6.59
CA ALA A 156 3.05 7.73 6.97
C ALA A 156 3.15 8.89 7.97
N ASN A 157 4.17 8.84 8.82
CA ASN A 157 4.53 9.96 9.71
C ASN A 157 6.04 10.25 9.70
N GLY A 158 6.76 9.78 8.66
CA GLY A 158 8.20 9.99 8.48
C GLY A 158 9.10 9.08 9.34
N THR A 159 8.52 8.25 10.21
CA THR A 159 9.25 7.30 11.06
C THR A 159 8.46 6.00 11.22
N MET A 160 9.11 4.95 11.75
CA MET A 160 8.39 3.74 12.19
C MET A 160 7.32 4.09 13.24
N PHE A 161 6.15 3.43 13.16
CA PHE A 161 5.09 3.57 14.15
C PHE A 161 4.40 2.24 14.47
N ASP A 162 3.80 2.17 15.65
CA ASP A 162 3.12 0.99 16.15
C ASP A 162 1.81 0.73 15.39
N LEU A 163 1.64 -0.53 14.96
CA LEU A 163 0.44 -1.00 14.28
C LEU A 163 -0.48 -1.76 15.24
N MET A 164 -1.76 -1.44 15.10
CA MET A 164 -2.87 -2.09 15.82
C MET A 164 -3.79 -2.78 14.81
N ALA A 165 -4.33 -3.93 15.16
CA ALA A 165 -5.27 -4.63 14.30
C ALA A 165 -6.51 -3.76 14.01
N ALA A 166 -6.78 -3.48 12.74
CA ALA A 166 -7.92 -2.66 12.31
C ALA A 166 -9.26 -3.32 12.60
N LYS A 167 -9.31 -4.64 12.59
CA LYS A 167 -10.48 -5.46 12.92
C LYS A 167 -10.03 -6.81 13.46
N ALA A 168 -10.84 -7.42 14.32
CA ALA A 168 -10.56 -8.74 14.88
C ALA A 168 -10.55 -9.83 13.80
N GLY A 169 -9.81 -10.92 14.06
CA GLY A 169 -9.72 -12.06 13.16
C GLY A 169 -8.75 -13.12 13.63
N THR A 170 -8.16 -13.84 12.68
CA THR A 170 -7.10 -14.81 12.93
C THR A 170 -5.96 -14.62 11.95
N ILE A 171 -4.73 -14.89 12.39
CA ILE A 171 -3.56 -14.82 11.51
C ILE A 171 -3.71 -15.84 10.37
N GLU A 172 -3.66 -15.37 9.14
CA GLU A 172 -3.64 -16.22 7.95
C GLU A 172 -2.23 -16.43 7.43
N ARG A 173 -1.45 -15.34 7.32
CA ARG A 173 -0.08 -15.32 6.84
C ARG A 173 0.74 -14.26 7.55
N PHE A 174 2.04 -14.45 7.59
CA PHE A 174 2.98 -13.44 8.07
C PHE A 174 4.37 -13.71 7.53
N TYR A 175 5.16 -12.66 7.42
CA TYR A 175 6.59 -12.70 7.20
C TYR A 175 7.21 -11.44 7.79
N ASP A 176 8.27 -11.56 8.59
CA ASP A 176 8.94 -10.40 9.21
C ASP A 176 10.46 -10.60 9.36
N ALA A 177 11.06 -11.36 8.43
CA ALA A 177 12.49 -11.64 8.45
C ALA A 177 13.32 -10.75 7.52
N CYS A 178 12.70 -9.94 6.66
CA CYS A 178 13.41 -8.96 5.83
C CYS A 178 14.04 -7.90 6.73
N SER A 179 15.27 -7.50 6.42
CA SER A 179 15.94 -6.40 7.13
C SER A 179 15.23 -5.07 6.84
N ASN A 180 15.18 -4.17 7.83
CA ASN A 180 14.70 -2.81 7.61
C ASN A 180 15.50 -2.14 6.49
N GLY A 181 14.81 -1.35 5.65
CA GLY A 181 15.41 -0.75 4.45
C GLY A 181 15.72 -1.75 3.32
N SER A 182 15.20 -2.99 3.40
CA SER A 182 15.32 -3.93 2.28
C SER A 182 14.41 -3.50 1.14
N GLU A 183 14.95 -3.26 -0.04
CA GLU A 183 14.21 -2.80 -1.21
C GLU A 183 13.55 -3.93 -2.03
N THR A 184 13.88 -5.19 -1.72
CA THR A 184 13.47 -6.36 -2.54
C THR A 184 12.76 -7.45 -1.75
N CYS A 185 12.44 -7.18 -0.50
CA CYS A 185 11.86 -8.17 0.41
C CYS A 185 10.94 -7.45 1.40
N SER A 186 9.63 -7.66 1.31
CA SER A 186 8.63 -7.07 2.20
C SER A 186 8.29 -7.95 3.38
N ASN A 187 8.20 -7.32 4.55
CA ASN A 187 7.55 -7.90 5.71
C ASN A 187 6.05 -7.58 5.71
N TYR A 188 5.23 -8.55 6.08
CA TYR A 188 3.78 -8.40 6.07
C TYR A 188 3.07 -9.24 7.13
N LEU A 189 1.84 -8.85 7.43
CA LEU A 189 0.88 -9.60 8.23
C LEU A 189 -0.48 -9.60 7.54
N VAL A 190 -1.13 -10.77 7.48
CA VAL A 190 -2.49 -10.92 6.96
C VAL A 190 -3.39 -11.48 8.05
N ILE A 191 -4.46 -10.74 8.38
CA ILE A 191 -5.48 -11.14 9.33
C ILE A 191 -6.76 -11.51 8.56
N LYS A 192 -7.20 -12.76 8.74
CA LYS A 192 -8.42 -13.31 8.16
C LYS A 192 -9.63 -12.94 9.02
N ASP A 193 -10.65 -12.36 8.40
CA ASP A 193 -11.95 -12.06 9.01
C ASP A 193 -13.06 -12.95 8.40
N THR A 194 -13.57 -13.89 9.17
CA THR A 194 -14.66 -14.79 8.78
C THR A 194 -16.05 -14.25 9.17
N SER A 195 -16.11 -13.07 9.77
CA SER A 195 -17.39 -12.41 10.07
C SER A 195 -18.04 -11.79 8.83
N THR A 196 -17.29 -11.72 7.72
CA THR A 196 -17.74 -11.20 6.43
C THR A 196 -18.09 -12.32 5.46
N SER A 197 -18.94 -12.02 4.47
CA SER A 197 -19.24 -12.93 3.36
C SER A 197 -19.16 -12.16 2.04
N PRO A 198 -18.19 -12.51 1.18
CA PRO A 198 -17.11 -13.48 1.36
C PRO A 198 -16.17 -13.13 2.52
N THR A 199 -15.39 -14.13 2.97
CA THR A 199 -14.30 -13.94 3.92
C THR A 199 -13.30 -12.90 3.40
N THR A 200 -12.87 -12.00 4.28
CA THR A 200 -11.90 -10.95 3.94
C THR A 200 -10.56 -11.15 4.65
N TYR A 201 -9.53 -10.54 4.10
CA TYR A 201 -8.14 -10.62 4.54
C TYR A 201 -7.57 -9.22 4.64
N GLN A 202 -7.16 -8.80 5.84
CA GLN A 202 -6.56 -7.49 6.09
C GLN A 202 -5.06 -7.60 5.88
N LEU A 203 -4.51 -6.94 4.88
CA LEU A 203 -3.07 -6.86 4.64
C LEU A 203 -2.49 -5.64 5.33
N TYR A 204 -1.42 -5.88 6.09
CA TYR A 204 -0.50 -4.88 6.63
C TYR A 204 0.87 -5.14 6.01
N LEU A 205 1.36 -4.23 5.18
CA LEU A 205 2.59 -4.39 4.41
C LEU A 205 3.66 -3.40 4.88
N HIS A 206 4.91 -3.64 4.50
CA HIS A 206 6.10 -2.87 4.85
C HIS A 206 6.39 -2.84 6.37
N LEU A 207 6.26 -3.98 7.04
CA LEU A 207 6.52 -4.08 8.47
C LEU A 207 8.02 -4.09 8.77
N ALA A 208 8.39 -3.61 9.97
CA ALA A 208 9.75 -3.68 10.47
C ALA A 208 10.20 -5.13 10.75
N ASN A 209 11.50 -5.35 10.60
CA ASN A 209 12.13 -6.64 10.89
C ASN A 209 11.82 -7.12 12.32
N ASN A 210 11.39 -8.37 12.45
CA ASN A 210 11.04 -9.02 13.71
C ASN A 210 10.06 -8.23 14.61
N SER A 211 9.21 -7.37 14.04
CA SER A 211 8.27 -6.56 14.81
C SER A 211 6.98 -7.26 15.20
N ILE A 212 6.62 -8.34 14.49
CA ILE A 212 5.40 -9.11 14.78
C ILE A 212 5.57 -9.86 16.10
N PRO A 213 4.64 -9.68 17.08
CA PRO A 213 4.70 -10.40 18.36
C PRO A 213 4.70 -11.93 18.17
N ALA A 214 5.50 -12.64 18.97
CA ALA A 214 5.66 -14.10 18.88
C ALA A 214 4.34 -14.87 18.92
N LYS A 215 3.34 -14.37 19.69
CA LYS A 215 2.00 -14.98 19.77
C LYS A 215 1.23 -14.97 18.44
N PHE A 216 1.61 -14.10 17.49
CA PHE A 216 1.00 -13.98 16.16
C PHE A 216 1.82 -14.65 15.05
N LYS A 217 2.97 -15.22 15.37
CA LYS A 217 3.81 -15.97 14.41
C LYS A 217 3.31 -17.41 14.22
N SER A 218 1.99 -17.60 14.18
CA SER A 218 1.37 -18.88 13.85
C SER A 218 0.01 -18.67 13.18
N LYS A 219 -0.23 -19.40 12.08
CA LYS A 219 -1.51 -19.41 11.39
C LYS A 219 -2.64 -19.85 12.34
N GLY A 220 -3.76 -19.13 12.34
CA GLY A 220 -4.91 -19.39 13.18
C GLY A 220 -4.86 -18.72 14.57
N ALA A 221 -3.76 -18.05 14.94
CA ALA A 221 -3.70 -17.29 16.18
C ALA A 221 -4.78 -16.18 16.16
N ALA A 222 -5.58 -16.09 17.22
CA ALA A 222 -6.62 -15.08 17.34
C ALA A 222 -6.03 -13.69 17.60
N VAL A 223 -6.58 -12.69 16.92
CA VAL A 223 -6.22 -11.28 17.05
C VAL A 223 -7.46 -10.48 17.36
N GLN A 224 -7.40 -9.61 18.36
CA GLN A 224 -8.50 -8.69 18.71
C GLN A 224 -8.31 -7.35 18.00
N GLN A 225 -9.41 -6.64 17.71
CA GLN A 225 -9.32 -5.26 17.21
C GLN A 225 -8.56 -4.40 18.23
N GLY A 226 -7.66 -3.53 17.75
CA GLY A 226 -6.83 -2.67 18.61
C GLY A 226 -5.66 -3.36 19.29
N GLU A 227 -5.45 -4.66 19.07
CA GLU A 227 -4.30 -5.37 19.61
C GLU A 227 -3.03 -5.01 18.81
N TYR A 228 -1.90 -4.79 19.51
CA TYR A 228 -0.60 -4.49 18.87
C TYR A 228 -0.13 -5.68 18.03
N ILE A 229 0.17 -5.44 16.77
CA ILE A 229 0.52 -6.48 15.77
C ILE A 229 1.89 -6.32 15.13
N GLY A 230 2.58 -5.20 15.34
CA GLY A 230 3.90 -4.93 14.76
C GLY A 230 4.17 -3.44 14.58
N LYS A 231 5.13 -3.11 13.74
CA LYS A 231 5.49 -1.72 13.39
C LYS A 231 5.51 -1.55 11.88
N ALA A 232 5.00 -0.41 11.40
CA ALA A 232 5.23 0.04 10.03
C ALA A 232 6.68 0.48 9.86
N ASP A 233 7.26 0.20 8.71
CA ASP A 233 8.62 0.52 8.31
C ASP A 233 8.70 0.78 6.79
N ASP A 234 9.82 0.47 6.16
CA ASP A 234 10.12 0.70 4.74
C ASP A 234 10.62 -0.57 4.02
N THR A 235 10.30 -1.75 4.51
CA THR A 235 10.75 -3.01 3.88
C THR A 235 10.01 -3.28 2.57
N GLY A 236 10.75 -3.65 1.51
CA GLY A 236 10.20 -4.00 0.21
C GLY A 236 10.05 -2.81 -0.74
N TYR A 237 9.05 -2.87 -1.60
CA TYR A 237 8.75 -1.86 -2.63
C TYR A 237 8.16 -0.60 -2.01
N SER A 238 9.02 0.29 -1.50
CA SER A 238 8.65 1.43 -0.66
C SER A 238 9.60 2.60 -0.84
N THR A 239 9.11 3.84 -0.76
CA THR A 239 9.91 5.08 -0.79
C THR A 239 10.23 5.62 0.60
N GLY A 240 9.81 4.95 1.67
CA GLY A 240 10.05 5.35 3.06
C GLY A 240 9.07 4.75 4.05
N HIS A 241 9.26 5.03 5.34
CA HIS A 241 8.43 4.47 6.41
C HIS A 241 6.96 4.79 6.23
N HIS A 242 6.16 3.78 5.87
CA HIS A 242 4.71 3.86 5.78
C HIS A 242 4.05 2.50 6.05
N LEU A 243 2.75 2.52 6.27
CA LEU A 243 1.90 1.35 6.23
C LEU A 243 1.12 1.36 4.93
N HIS A 244 1.32 0.37 4.06
CA HIS A 244 0.33 0.04 3.05
C HIS A 244 -0.71 -0.87 3.68
N PHE A 245 -1.97 -0.46 3.60
CA PHE A 245 -3.10 -1.20 4.16
C PHE A 245 -4.22 -1.35 3.16
N HIS A 246 -4.61 -2.58 2.85
CA HIS A 246 -5.87 -2.86 2.18
C HIS A 246 -6.51 -4.14 2.69
N VAL A 247 -7.75 -4.36 2.29
CA VAL A 247 -8.49 -5.60 2.56
C VAL A 247 -8.87 -6.23 1.25
N HIS A 248 -8.68 -7.55 1.13
CA HIS A 248 -8.96 -8.31 -0.09
C HIS A 248 -9.74 -9.60 0.20
N THR A 249 -10.12 -10.34 -0.82
CA THR A 249 -10.84 -11.62 -0.70
C THR A 249 -10.05 -12.84 -1.19
N ASN A 250 -8.78 -12.67 -1.58
CA ASN A 250 -7.92 -13.74 -2.06
C ASN A 250 -7.42 -14.63 -0.89
N PRO A 251 -7.80 -15.92 -0.80
CA PRO A 251 -7.34 -16.81 0.26
C PRO A 251 -5.95 -17.42 -0.01
N TYR A 252 -5.41 -17.24 -1.22
CA TYR A 252 -4.21 -17.95 -1.69
C TYR A 252 -2.92 -17.13 -1.63
N SER A 253 -3.03 -15.80 -1.52
CA SER A 253 -1.90 -14.88 -1.47
C SER A 253 -2.00 -13.95 -0.27
N TYR A 254 -0.90 -13.26 0.05
CA TYR A 254 -0.94 -12.11 0.95
C TYR A 254 -1.52 -10.87 0.25
N TRP A 255 -1.50 -10.86 -1.09
CA TRP A 255 -1.97 -9.79 -1.97
C TRP A 255 -3.25 -10.21 -2.71
N GLY A 256 -4.08 -9.24 -3.07
CA GLY A 256 -5.29 -9.50 -3.84
C GLY A 256 -6.09 -8.22 -4.11
N ALA A 257 -7.09 -8.33 -4.99
CA ALA A 257 -7.97 -7.23 -5.35
C ALA A 257 -8.63 -6.60 -4.13
N SER A 258 -8.44 -5.29 -3.96
CA SER A 258 -8.91 -4.54 -2.80
C SER A 258 -10.44 -4.40 -2.77
N VAL A 259 -11.02 -4.45 -1.57
CA VAL A 259 -12.46 -4.29 -1.36
C VAL A 259 -12.78 -3.00 -0.62
N ASP A 260 -13.97 -2.44 -0.87
CA ASP A 260 -14.43 -1.20 -0.27
C ASP A 260 -14.67 -1.35 1.23
N ILE A 261 -13.77 -0.79 2.03
CA ILE A 261 -13.86 -0.76 3.50
C ILE A 261 -14.17 0.64 4.02
N ARG A 262 -14.71 0.71 5.25
CA ARG A 262 -14.92 1.97 5.96
C ARG A 262 -14.34 1.90 7.36
N PHE A 263 -13.61 2.97 7.73
CA PHE A 263 -13.11 3.15 9.09
C PHE A 263 -14.16 3.90 9.91
N ASP A 264 -14.52 3.33 11.08
CA ASP A 264 -15.64 3.82 11.89
C ASP A 264 -15.40 5.22 12.47
N GLU A 265 -14.15 5.60 12.70
CA GLU A 265 -13.75 6.92 13.21
C GLU A 265 -13.50 7.98 12.13
N VAL A 266 -13.53 7.60 10.86
CA VAL A 266 -13.30 8.53 9.73
C VAL A 266 -14.62 9.14 9.30
N SER A 267 -14.73 10.47 9.40
CA SER A 267 -15.96 11.20 9.10
C SER A 267 -16.14 11.57 7.62
N VAL A 268 -15.04 11.63 6.86
CA VAL A 268 -15.08 11.99 5.43
C VAL A 268 -15.52 10.81 4.56
N ASN A 269 -16.22 11.08 3.46
CA ASN A 269 -16.65 10.12 2.46
C ASN A 269 -17.29 8.85 3.04
N GLY A 270 -18.02 8.99 4.17
CA GLY A 270 -18.69 7.87 4.83
C GLY A 270 -17.77 6.81 5.42
N GLY A 271 -16.55 7.20 5.82
CA GLY A 271 -15.54 6.33 6.43
C GLY A 271 -14.37 5.96 5.51
N ALA A 272 -14.31 6.50 4.28
CA ALA A 272 -13.21 6.29 3.35
C ALA A 272 -12.22 7.46 3.44
N PRO A 273 -11.01 7.27 3.97
CA PRO A 273 -9.99 8.30 3.99
C PRO A 273 -9.67 8.86 2.60
N ARG A 274 -9.46 10.17 2.51
CA ARG A 274 -9.04 10.87 1.31
C ARG A 274 -8.16 12.05 1.71
N ASN A 275 -6.98 12.21 1.11
CA ASN A 275 -6.20 13.42 1.28
C ASN A 275 -6.78 14.55 0.41
N CYS A 276 -6.43 15.81 0.73
CA CYS A 276 -7.09 16.93 0.07
C CYS A 276 -6.59 17.15 -1.36
N TYR A 277 -5.42 16.68 -1.70
CA TYR A 277 -4.94 16.63 -3.07
C TYR A 277 -5.82 15.71 -3.92
N GLU A 278 -5.99 14.45 -3.51
CA GLU A 278 -6.81 13.47 -4.24
C GLU A 278 -8.28 13.92 -4.39
N ALA A 279 -8.83 14.55 -3.35
CA ALA A 279 -10.21 15.06 -3.40
C ALA A 279 -10.37 16.23 -4.39
N SER A 280 -9.33 17.03 -4.62
CA SER A 280 -9.36 18.11 -5.60
C SER A 280 -9.20 17.61 -7.03
N GLU A 281 -8.34 16.62 -7.24
CA GLU A 281 -8.03 16.11 -8.57
C GLU A 281 -9.06 15.11 -9.10
N TRP A 282 -9.59 14.26 -8.20
CA TRP A 282 -10.55 13.21 -8.56
C TRP A 282 -11.83 13.29 -7.70
N PRO A 283 -12.60 14.39 -7.81
CA PRO A 283 -13.77 14.63 -6.95
C PRO A 283 -14.89 13.58 -7.10
N GLU A 284 -14.93 12.84 -8.21
CA GLU A 284 -15.85 11.72 -8.43
C GLU A 284 -15.65 10.56 -7.45
N TYR A 285 -14.46 10.45 -6.83
CA TYR A 285 -14.15 9.45 -5.80
C TYR A 285 -14.34 9.97 -4.37
N GLY A 286 -14.80 11.21 -4.21
CA GLY A 286 -15.09 11.83 -2.92
C GLY A 286 -14.47 13.21 -2.76
N THR A 287 -15.29 14.19 -2.37
CA THR A 287 -14.88 15.59 -2.25
C THR A 287 -14.50 16.02 -0.83
N GLN A 288 -14.81 15.20 0.18
CA GLN A 288 -14.44 15.47 1.56
C GLN A 288 -13.06 14.92 1.85
N CYS A 289 -12.22 15.70 2.52
CA CYS A 289 -10.83 15.32 2.73
C CYS A 289 -10.29 15.71 4.11
N GLN A 290 -9.25 14.99 4.52
CA GLN A 290 -8.32 15.33 5.59
C GLN A 290 -6.94 14.79 5.24
N ASN A 291 -5.88 15.56 5.48
CA ASN A 291 -4.53 15.10 5.18
C ASN A 291 -3.97 14.16 6.26
N SER A 292 -4.52 14.23 7.48
CA SER A 292 -4.11 13.35 8.59
C SER A 292 -5.33 12.88 9.37
N TYR A 293 -5.22 11.68 9.91
CA TYR A 293 -6.30 10.99 10.62
C TYR A 293 -5.85 10.57 12.01
N VAL A 294 -6.72 10.74 13.00
CA VAL A 294 -6.44 10.38 14.41
C VAL A 294 -7.16 9.08 14.74
N SER A 295 -6.40 8.06 15.13
CA SER A 295 -6.96 6.76 15.50
C SER A 295 -7.69 6.81 16.84
N GLN A 296 -8.78 6.04 16.94
CA GLN A 296 -9.48 5.73 18.19
C GLN A 296 -9.34 4.23 18.53
N ASN A 297 -8.45 3.53 17.85
CA ASN A 297 -8.26 2.09 17.97
C ASN A 297 -7.64 1.73 19.33
N ILE A 298 -8.39 0.99 20.13
CA ILE A 298 -7.96 0.43 21.43
C ILE A 298 -8.30 -1.04 21.46
N PRO A 299 -7.55 -1.87 22.19
CA PRO A 299 -7.94 -3.24 22.44
C PRO A 299 -9.35 -3.31 23.03
N ASP A 300 -10.18 -4.20 22.48
CA ASP A 300 -11.47 -4.48 23.07
C ASP A 300 -11.25 -5.22 24.41
N GLU A 301 -11.42 -4.51 25.51
CA GLU A 301 -11.29 -5.07 26.86
C GLU A 301 -12.55 -5.85 27.29
N THR A 302 -13.59 -5.94 26.43
CA THR A 302 -14.79 -6.73 26.75
C THR A 302 -14.42 -8.22 26.73
N PRO A 303 -14.58 -8.93 27.88
CA PRO A 303 -14.37 -10.38 27.89
C PRO A 303 -15.28 -11.04 26.85
N PRO A 304 -14.80 -12.05 26.11
CA PRO A 304 -15.65 -12.76 25.16
C PRO A 304 -16.90 -13.26 25.91
N THR A 305 -18.08 -12.83 25.48
CA THR A 305 -19.37 -13.31 25.97
C THR A 305 -19.64 -14.73 25.43
N GLY A 306 -18.75 -15.65 25.76
CA GLY A 306 -18.95 -17.08 25.54
C GLY A 306 -19.53 -17.69 26.81
N ASN A 307 -20.73 -18.20 26.77
CA ASN A 307 -21.26 -19.06 27.81
C ASN A 307 -20.32 -20.26 27.99
N ILE A 308 -19.49 -20.22 29.03
CA ILE A 308 -18.81 -21.42 29.50
C ILE A 308 -19.90 -22.30 30.11
N SER A 309 -20.42 -23.24 29.34
CA SER A 309 -21.22 -24.32 29.89
C SER A 309 -20.28 -25.20 30.73
N ILE A 310 -20.28 -24.98 32.04
CA ILE A 310 -19.62 -25.87 32.99
C ILE A 310 -20.41 -27.20 32.94
N PRO A 311 -19.81 -28.32 32.55
CA PRO A 311 -20.50 -29.59 32.62
C PRO A 311 -20.86 -29.88 34.08
N ALA A 312 -22.12 -30.18 34.33
CA ALA A 312 -22.59 -30.55 35.65
C ALA A 312 -21.81 -31.80 36.15
N ASN A 313 -21.06 -31.63 37.23
CA ASN A 313 -20.45 -32.76 37.94
C ASN A 313 -21.58 -33.73 38.33
N ARG A 314 -21.58 -34.95 37.78
CA ARG A 314 -22.32 -36.07 38.33
C ARG A 314 -21.64 -36.48 39.61
N SER A 315 -22.29 -36.15 40.73
CA SER A 315 -22.01 -36.78 42.03
C SER A 315 -22.62 -38.18 42.03
N GLU A 316 -21.82 -39.20 42.19
CA GLU A 316 -22.19 -40.39 42.95
C GLU A 316 -21.58 -40.30 44.35
#